data_66598ee3c3d63c33f7dcebec2f1ad8c0
#
_entry.id   66598ee3c3d63c33f7dcebec2f1ad8c0
#
_cell.length_a   1.000
_cell.length_b   1.000
_cell.length_c   1.000
_cell.angle_alpha   90.00
_cell.angle_beta   90.00
_cell.angle_gamma   90.00
#
_symmetry.space_group_name_H-M   'P 1'
#
loop_
_entity.id
_entity.type
_entity.pdbx_description
1 polymer ?
#
loop_
_entity_poly.entity_id
_entity_poly.type
_entity_poly.pdbx_seq_one_letter_code
_entity_poly.pdbx_strand_id
1 'polypeptide(L)'
;MPFTFKKQIFGFMDLLRFKKLVPNRRKKLESGSPAALPKSYRVNETARILHPGYQRAKLVAVEQNTADTKTYTLETQNPFLFRAGQYVTLGCKVGQSEVSRPYAISSAPKAALGRKISLTVKNCGFFSGYLFDQASVGDEFTVGDPSGDFC
;
A
#
# COMPACT_ATOMS: atom_id res chain seq x y z
N MET A 1 16.73 -21.74 -33.14
CA MET A 1 18.18 -21.85 -32.88
C MET A 1 18.50 -23.29 -32.57
N PRO A 2 19.48 -23.95 -33.23
CA PRO A 2 19.82 -25.33 -32.89
C PRO A 2 20.44 -25.35 -31.49
N PHE A 3 19.91 -26.17 -30.61
CA PHE A 3 20.50 -26.45 -29.30
C PHE A 3 21.86 -27.07 -29.49
N THR A 4 22.94 -26.41 -29.09
CA THR A 4 24.27 -27.01 -29.15
C THR A 4 24.42 -28.04 -28.02
N PHE A 5 25.03 -29.19 -28.31
CA PHE A 5 25.28 -30.30 -27.37
C PHE A 5 25.98 -29.84 -26.07
N LYS A 6 26.81 -28.82 -26.14
CA LYS A 6 27.43 -28.18 -24.96
C LYS A 6 26.42 -27.65 -23.94
N LYS A 7 25.27 -27.10 -24.33
CA LYS A 7 24.25 -26.63 -23.40
C LYS A 7 23.55 -27.74 -22.63
N GLN A 8 23.39 -28.91 -23.25
CA GLN A 8 22.82 -30.09 -22.60
C GLN A 8 23.76 -30.69 -21.55
N ILE A 9 25.07 -30.67 -21.78
CA ILE A 9 26.07 -31.16 -20.82
C ILE A 9 26.13 -30.26 -19.59
N PHE A 10 26.06 -28.93 -19.76
CA PHE A 10 26.02 -27.99 -18.64
C PHE A 10 24.74 -28.17 -17.81
N GLY A 11 23.59 -28.33 -18.45
CA GLY A 11 22.33 -28.61 -17.75
C GLY A 11 22.34 -29.90 -16.93
N PHE A 12 23.00 -30.97 -17.46
CA PHE A 12 23.15 -32.22 -16.76
C PHE A 12 24.09 -32.10 -15.55
N MET A 13 25.20 -31.40 -15.69
CA MET A 13 26.12 -31.12 -14.57
C MET A 13 25.47 -30.27 -13.48
N ASP A 14 24.65 -29.32 -13.85
CA ASP A 14 23.88 -28.50 -12.89
C ASP A 14 22.81 -29.33 -12.17
N LEU A 15 22.19 -30.29 -12.86
CA LEU A 15 21.25 -31.25 -12.25
C LEU A 15 21.95 -32.15 -11.22
N LEU A 16 23.16 -32.64 -11.54
CA LEU A 16 23.97 -33.43 -10.61
C LEU A 16 24.44 -32.61 -9.39
N ARG A 17 24.83 -31.36 -9.59
CA ARG A 17 25.15 -30.43 -8.51
C ARG A 17 23.94 -30.14 -7.63
N PHE A 18 22.80 -29.94 -8.24
CA PHE A 18 21.53 -29.71 -7.51
C PHE A 18 21.14 -30.91 -6.68
N LYS A 19 21.29 -32.15 -7.24
CA LYS A 19 21.03 -33.41 -6.54
C LYS A 19 21.92 -33.61 -5.30
N LYS A 20 23.13 -33.04 -5.30
CA LYS A 20 24.04 -33.06 -4.14
C LYS A 20 23.75 -31.92 -3.15
N LEU A 21 23.30 -30.79 -3.61
CA LEU A 21 23.02 -29.59 -2.79
C LEU A 21 21.80 -29.79 -1.88
N VAL A 22 20.76 -30.47 -2.37
CA VAL A 22 19.51 -30.66 -1.61
C VAL A 22 19.73 -31.50 -0.33
N PRO A 23 20.40 -32.67 -0.36
CA PRO A 23 20.69 -33.44 0.85
C PRO A 23 21.56 -32.68 1.85
N ASN A 24 22.59 -31.97 1.36
CA ASN A 24 23.46 -31.18 2.21
C ASN A 24 22.75 -30.03 2.91
N ARG A 25 21.84 -29.36 2.20
CA ARG A 25 21.02 -28.28 2.76
C ARG A 25 20.03 -28.82 3.79
N ARG A 26 19.41 -29.98 3.50
CA ARG A 26 18.51 -30.69 4.42
C ARG A 26 19.24 -31.10 5.69
N LYS A 27 20.40 -31.72 5.56
CA LYS A 27 21.27 -32.13 6.70
C LYS A 27 21.69 -30.93 7.54
N LYS A 28 21.97 -29.78 6.91
CA LYS A 28 22.32 -28.52 7.59
C LYS A 28 21.14 -27.91 8.32
N LEU A 29 19.92 -28.07 7.80
CA LEU A 29 18.67 -27.65 8.45
C LEU A 29 18.32 -28.59 9.63
N GLU A 30 18.55 -29.90 9.48
CA GLU A 30 18.25 -30.87 10.51
C GLU A 30 19.30 -30.89 11.64
N SER A 31 20.57 -30.53 11.36
CA SER A 31 21.65 -30.46 12.35
C SER A 31 21.78 -29.10 13.05
N GLY A 32 21.19 -28.05 12.50
CA GLY A 32 21.19 -26.71 13.11
C GLY A 32 19.98 -26.58 14.03
N SER A 33 20.23 -26.30 15.31
CA SER A 33 19.16 -25.68 16.10
C SER A 33 18.79 -24.37 15.39
N PRO A 34 17.58 -24.22 14.85
CA PRO A 34 17.22 -22.96 14.22
C PRO A 34 17.29 -21.88 15.28
N ALA A 35 18.26 -20.98 15.15
CA ALA A 35 18.21 -19.75 15.93
C ALA A 35 16.80 -19.19 15.73
N ALA A 36 16.10 -18.95 16.82
CA ALA A 36 14.74 -18.41 16.75
C ALA A 36 14.79 -17.18 15.85
N LEU A 37 14.04 -17.23 14.75
CA LEU A 37 13.96 -16.10 13.84
C LEU A 37 13.50 -14.89 14.65
N PRO A 38 14.12 -13.72 14.49
CA PRO A 38 13.66 -12.53 15.19
C PRO A 38 12.19 -12.31 14.87
N LYS A 39 11.38 -11.98 15.87
CA LYS A 39 9.93 -11.74 15.72
C LYS A 39 9.62 -10.62 14.72
N SER A 40 10.57 -9.72 14.49
CA SER A 40 10.48 -8.69 13.47
C SER A 40 11.84 -8.50 12.80
N TYR A 41 11.83 -8.27 11.49
CA TYR A 41 13.01 -7.87 10.73
C TYR A 41 12.92 -6.38 10.45
N ARG A 42 14.04 -5.65 10.53
CA ARG A 42 14.10 -4.21 10.17
C ARG A 42 13.48 -3.92 8.80
N VAL A 43 13.66 -4.83 7.85
CA VAL A 43 13.03 -4.73 6.52
C VAL A 43 11.50 -4.71 6.61
N ASN A 44 10.91 -5.56 7.45
CA ASN A 44 9.46 -5.61 7.63
C ASN A 44 8.94 -4.37 8.38
N GLU A 45 9.72 -3.83 9.32
CA GLU A 45 9.39 -2.58 10.02
C GLU A 45 9.41 -1.40 9.03
N THR A 46 10.46 -1.31 8.20
CA THR A 46 10.56 -0.30 7.16
C THR A 46 9.43 -0.44 6.14
N ALA A 47 9.10 -1.67 5.72
CA ALA A 47 8.00 -1.93 4.78
C ALA A 47 6.65 -1.50 5.35
N ARG A 48 6.39 -1.69 6.65
CA ARG A 48 5.15 -1.22 7.30
C ARG A 48 5.04 0.30 7.36
N ILE A 49 6.17 1.01 7.42
CA ILE A 49 6.19 2.48 7.38
C ILE A 49 5.94 2.96 5.94
N LEU A 50 6.54 2.29 4.95
CA LEU A 50 6.42 2.66 3.54
C LEU A 50 5.08 2.23 2.94
N HIS A 51 4.54 1.10 3.39
CA HIS A 51 3.31 0.48 2.91
C HIS A 51 2.47 0.03 4.10
N PRO A 52 1.81 0.98 4.80
CA PRO A 52 1.05 0.68 6.02
C PRO A 52 -0.21 -0.16 5.78
N GLY A 53 -0.56 -0.43 4.53
CA GLY A 53 -1.82 -1.05 4.17
C GLY A 53 -3.00 -0.11 4.38
N TYR A 54 -4.16 -0.67 4.67
CA TYR A 54 -5.31 0.14 5.06
C TYR A 54 -5.12 0.68 6.49
N GLN A 55 -5.29 1.98 6.65
CA GLN A 55 -5.23 2.64 7.93
C GLN A 55 -6.44 3.55 8.17
N ARG A 56 -6.74 3.82 9.42
CA ARG A 56 -7.77 4.80 9.77
C ARG A 56 -7.25 6.21 9.55
N ALA A 57 -8.14 7.07 9.11
CA ALA A 57 -7.89 8.49 8.94
C ALA A 57 -9.08 9.29 9.45
N LYS A 58 -8.81 10.39 10.13
CA LYS A 58 -9.83 11.29 10.65
C LYS A 58 -9.95 12.50 9.74
N LEU A 59 -11.17 12.88 9.38
CA LEU A 59 -11.44 14.12 8.65
C LEU A 59 -11.17 15.31 9.57
N VAL A 60 -10.20 16.14 9.23
CA VAL A 60 -9.78 17.28 10.06
C VAL A 60 -10.14 18.64 9.47
N ALA A 61 -10.37 18.70 8.16
CA ALA A 61 -10.85 19.92 7.50
C ALA A 61 -11.64 19.58 6.24
N VAL A 62 -12.64 20.41 5.95
CA VAL A 62 -13.41 20.40 4.70
C VAL A 62 -13.41 21.81 4.15
N GLU A 63 -12.99 21.98 2.92
CA GLU A 63 -12.96 23.25 2.22
C GLU A 63 -13.82 23.18 0.97
N GLN A 64 -14.74 24.16 0.80
CA GLN A 64 -15.56 24.27 -0.40
C GLN A 64 -14.78 25.03 -1.46
N ASN A 65 -14.44 24.37 -2.57
CA ASN A 65 -13.69 24.97 -3.67
C ASN A 65 -14.62 25.57 -4.74
N THR A 66 -15.66 24.83 -5.11
CA THR A 66 -16.70 25.26 -6.06
C THR A 66 -18.07 24.78 -5.57
N ALA A 67 -19.13 25.10 -6.30
CA ALA A 67 -20.49 24.67 -5.96
C ALA A 67 -20.62 23.14 -5.85
N ASP A 68 -19.79 22.38 -6.57
CA ASP A 68 -19.85 20.93 -6.67
C ASP A 68 -18.54 20.21 -6.28
N THR A 69 -17.56 20.93 -5.74
CA THR A 69 -16.23 20.38 -5.43
C THR A 69 -15.76 20.82 -4.06
N LYS A 70 -15.35 19.84 -3.25
CA LYS A 70 -14.78 20.05 -1.91
C LYS A 70 -13.40 19.40 -1.79
N THR A 71 -12.55 19.99 -0.97
CA THR A 71 -11.28 19.37 -0.54
C THR A 71 -11.43 18.88 0.89
N TYR A 72 -11.13 17.61 1.07
CA TYR A 72 -11.17 16.91 2.36
C TYR A 72 -9.74 16.68 2.83
N THR A 73 -9.37 17.21 3.98
CA THR A 73 -8.06 16.96 4.61
C THR A 73 -8.23 15.91 5.69
N LEU A 74 -7.50 14.82 5.53
CA LEU A 74 -7.52 13.66 6.40
C LEU A 74 -6.21 13.58 7.18
N GLU A 75 -6.29 13.31 8.47
CA GLU A 75 -5.16 12.95 9.31
C GLU A 75 -5.10 11.43 9.46
N THR A 76 -4.03 10.82 8.97
CA THR A 76 -3.82 9.37 8.99
C THR A 76 -3.23 8.92 10.32
N GLN A 77 -3.49 7.69 10.69
CA GLN A 77 -2.98 7.10 11.95
C GLN A 77 -1.45 7.04 11.95
N ASN A 78 -0.86 6.62 10.84
CA ASN A 78 0.59 6.56 10.66
C ASN A 78 1.02 7.40 9.45
N PRO A 79 2.22 7.98 9.45
CA PRO A 79 2.76 8.61 8.27
C PRO A 79 2.99 7.57 7.17
N PHE A 80 2.80 7.96 5.93
CA PHE A 80 3.13 7.14 4.76
C PHE A 80 3.65 8.01 3.63
N LEU A 81 4.47 7.42 2.78
CA LEU A 81 5.09 8.15 1.68
C LEU A 81 4.30 7.93 0.39
N PHE A 82 4.10 9.00 -0.34
CA PHE A 82 3.53 8.95 -1.68
C PHE A 82 4.27 9.88 -2.64
N ARG A 83 4.12 9.67 -3.93
CA ARG A 83 4.61 10.55 -4.99
C ARG A 83 3.46 11.39 -5.54
N ALA A 84 3.78 12.59 -6.04
CA ALA A 84 2.78 13.38 -6.77
C ALA A 84 2.17 12.56 -7.91
N GLY A 85 0.87 12.72 -8.16
CA GLY A 85 0.13 11.95 -9.15
C GLY A 85 -0.44 10.61 -8.67
N GLN A 86 -0.11 10.17 -7.46
CA GLN A 86 -0.69 8.96 -6.88
C GLN A 86 -2.10 9.20 -6.30
N TYR A 87 -2.84 8.13 -6.15
CA TYR A 87 -4.17 8.10 -5.54
C TYR A 87 -4.20 7.15 -4.34
N VAL A 88 -5.20 7.30 -3.50
CA VAL A 88 -5.52 6.37 -2.42
C VAL A 88 -6.95 5.88 -2.56
N THR A 89 -7.24 4.71 -2.02
CA THR A 89 -8.62 4.24 -1.86
C THR A 89 -9.15 4.81 -0.55
N LEU A 90 -10.18 5.65 -0.63
CA LEU A 90 -10.92 6.16 0.52
C LEU A 90 -12.17 5.32 0.72
N GLY A 91 -12.38 4.82 1.93
CA GLY A 91 -13.54 4.01 2.30
C GLY A 91 -14.17 4.46 3.61
N CYS A 92 -15.47 4.25 3.71
CA CYS A 92 -16.22 4.36 4.95
C CYS A 92 -17.46 3.47 4.92
N LYS A 93 -18.09 3.35 6.07
CA LYS A 93 -19.38 2.66 6.19
C LYS A 93 -20.52 3.62 5.86
N VAL A 94 -21.32 3.27 4.87
CA VAL A 94 -22.54 3.98 4.50
C VAL A 94 -23.74 3.08 4.78
N GLY A 95 -24.50 3.40 5.80
CA GLY A 95 -25.56 2.50 6.31
C GLY A 95 -24.95 1.19 6.83
N GLN A 96 -25.31 0.06 6.21
CA GLN A 96 -24.76 -1.27 6.56
C GLN A 96 -23.64 -1.74 5.61
N SER A 97 -23.31 -0.98 4.59
CA SER A 97 -22.35 -1.37 3.56
C SER A 97 -21.03 -0.59 3.69
N GLU A 98 -19.92 -1.29 3.50
CA GLU A 98 -18.62 -0.65 3.31
C GLU A 98 -18.49 -0.24 1.84
N VAL A 99 -18.21 1.03 1.63
CA VAL A 99 -18.05 1.61 0.29
C VAL A 99 -16.68 2.26 0.20
N SER A 100 -15.98 2.01 -0.88
CA SER A 100 -14.67 2.63 -1.12
C SER A 100 -14.52 3.06 -2.58
N ARG A 101 -13.75 4.13 -2.79
CA ARG A 101 -13.43 4.64 -4.14
C ARG A 101 -12.02 5.22 -4.16
N PRO A 102 -11.34 5.14 -5.32
CA PRO A 102 -10.05 5.76 -5.50
C PRO A 102 -10.20 7.28 -5.69
N TYR A 103 -9.32 8.04 -5.04
CA TYR A 103 -9.21 9.49 -5.19
C TYR A 103 -7.76 9.90 -5.30
N ALA A 104 -7.46 10.78 -6.27
CA ALA A 104 -6.13 11.36 -6.42
C ALA A 104 -5.78 12.21 -5.18
N ILE A 105 -4.53 12.10 -4.74
CA ILE A 105 -4.03 12.93 -3.65
C ILE A 105 -3.72 14.31 -4.22
N SER A 106 -4.38 15.34 -3.69
CA SER A 106 -4.22 16.74 -4.12
C SER A 106 -3.20 17.51 -3.28
N SER A 107 -2.83 17.02 -2.12
CA SER A 107 -1.78 17.64 -1.30
C SER A 107 -0.37 17.31 -1.81
N ALA A 108 0.60 18.17 -1.46
CA ALA A 108 2.00 17.88 -1.72
C ALA A 108 2.49 16.68 -0.88
N PRO A 109 3.42 15.84 -1.39
CA PRO A 109 3.96 14.68 -0.65
C PRO A 109 4.53 15.03 0.72
N LYS A 110 5.08 16.23 0.90
CA LYS A 110 5.60 16.72 2.18
C LYS A 110 4.54 16.76 3.29
N ALA A 111 3.26 16.95 2.96
CA ALA A 111 2.17 16.98 3.93
C ALA A 111 1.99 15.64 4.65
N ALA A 112 2.29 14.53 3.97
CA ALA A 112 2.19 13.18 4.55
C ALA A 112 3.21 12.91 5.66
N LEU A 113 4.31 13.63 5.73
CA LEU A 113 5.24 13.56 6.86
C LEU A 113 4.57 14.04 8.15
N GLY A 114 3.62 14.97 8.05
CA GLY A 114 2.74 15.41 9.14
C GLY A 114 1.47 14.58 9.28
N ARG A 115 1.40 13.39 8.67
CA ARG A 115 0.23 12.49 8.66
C ARG A 115 -1.03 13.11 8.04
N LYS A 116 -0.89 14.11 7.17
CA LYS A 116 -2.01 14.77 6.52
C LYS A 116 -1.97 14.56 5.01
N ILE A 117 -3.12 14.23 4.45
CA ILE A 117 -3.36 14.18 3.00
C ILE A 117 -4.64 14.94 2.68
N SER A 118 -4.70 15.53 1.50
CA SER A 118 -5.90 16.16 1.01
C SER A 118 -6.37 15.51 -0.27
N LEU A 119 -7.68 15.34 -0.38
CA LEU A 119 -8.37 14.78 -1.53
C LEU A 119 -9.38 15.79 -2.03
N THR A 120 -9.26 16.22 -3.29
CA THR A 120 -10.23 17.13 -3.90
C THR A 120 -11.23 16.31 -4.70
N VAL A 121 -12.49 16.35 -4.29
CA VAL A 121 -13.57 15.49 -4.77
C VAL A 121 -14.68 16.31 -5.37
N LYS A 122 -15.03 15.99 -6.62
CA LYS A 122 -16.21 16.53 -7.29
C LYS A 122 -17.43 15.67 -6.98
N ASN A 123 -18.56 16.27 -6.70
CA ASN A 123 -19.83 15.60 -6.50
C ASN A 123 -20.38 15.09 -7.85
N CYS A 124 -20.15 13.81 -8.17
CA CYS A 124 -20.56 13.23 -9.44
C CYS A 124 -21.05 11.76 -9.36
N GLY A 125 -21.21 11.21 -8.14
CA GLY A 125 -21.65 9.83 -7.96
C GLY A 125 -22.07 9.54 -6.53
N PHE A 126 -22.48 8.30 -6.27
CA PHE A 126 -23.02 7.91 -4.96
C PHE A 126 -22.10 8.23 -3.79
N PHE A 127 -20.84 7.79 -3.85
CA PHE A 127 -19.92 7.98 -2.74
C PHE A 127 -19.44 9.43 -2.61
N SER A 128 -19.19 10.09 -3.74
CA SER A 128 -18.84 11.52 -3.72
C SER A 128 -20.02 12.40 -3.27
N GLY A 129 -21.26 12.03 -3.59
CA GLY A 129 -22.47 12.67 -3.06
C GLY A 129 -22.57 12.49 -1.54
N TYR A 130 -22.38 11.27 -1.04
CA TYR A 130 -22.33 11.02 0.40
C TYR A 130 -21.27 11.88 1.10
N LEU A 131 -20.05 11.93 0.57
CA LEU A 131 -18.99 12.79 1.13
C LEU A 131 -19.41 14.26 1.13
N PHE A 132 -20.06 14.71 0.06
CA PHE A 132 -20.44 16.09 -0.12
C PHE A 132 -21.54 16.52 0.87
N ASP A 133 -22.54 15.67 1.10
CA ASP A 133 -23.73 15.98 1.88
C ASP A 133 -23.61 15.61 3.36
N GLN A 134 -22.85 14.56 3.69
CA GLN A 134 -22.86 13.94 5.02
C GLN A 134 -21.53 14.05 5.75
N ALA A 135 -20.38 14.06 5.02
CA ALA A 135 -19.10 14.04 5.70
C ALA A 135 -18.79 15.33 6.47
N SER A 136 -18.46 15.17 7.72
CA SER A 136 -18.19 16.25 8.67
C SER A 136 -16.84 16.09 9.35
N VAL A 137 -16.24 17.21 9.78
CA VAL A 137 -14.99 17.18 10.55
C VAL A 137 -15.19 16.33 11.80
N GLY A 138 -14.29 15.36 11.97
CA GLY A 138 -14.35 14.37 13.04
C GLY A 138 -14.67 12.96 12.56
N ASP A 139 -15.24 12.81 11.37
CA ASP A 139 -15.57 11.49 10.82
C ASP A 139 -14.34 10.65 10.54
N GLU A 140 -14.49 9.33 10.70
CA GLU A 140 -13.44 8.35 10.44
C GLU A 140 -13.63 7.68 9.09
N PHE A 141 -12.54 7.58 8.36
CA PHE A 141 -12.43 6.92 7.06
C PHE A 141 -11.32 5.87 7.09
N THR A 142 -11.38 4.94 6.15
CA THR A 142 -10.28 4.02 5.87
C THR A 142 -9.53 4.51 4.63
N VAL A 143 -8.22 4.60 4.72
CA VAL A 143 -7.33 5.02 3.62
C VAL A 143 -6.41 3.88 3.28
N GLY A 144 -6.40 3.46 2.00
CA GLY A 144 -5.48 2.45 1.48
C GLY A 144 -4.11 3.03 1.12
N ASP A 145 -3.18 2.15 0.78
CA ASP A 145 -1.85 2.55 0.33
C ASP A 145 -1.90 3.43 -0.93
N PRO A 146 -0.98 4.40 -1.05
CA PRO A 146 -0.82 5.17 -2.28
C PRO A 146 -0.49 4.26 -3.46
N SER A 147 -1.19 4.45 -4.56
CA SER A 147 -1.07 3.64 -5.78
C SER A 147 -1.06 4.53 -7.01
N GLY A 148 -0.59 3.97 -8.13
CA GLY A 148 -0.53 4.66 -9.42
C GLY A 148 0.86 5.20 -9.75
N ASP A 149 1.12 5.30 -11.05
CA ASP A 149 2.39 5.76 -11.63
C ASP A 149 2.18 6.94 -12.59
N PHE A 150 1.18 7.77 -12.31
CA PHE A 150 0.93 8.98 -13.09
C PHE A 150 1.94 10.05 -12.69
N CYS A 151 2.96 10.22 -13.54
CA CYS A 151 3.99 11.26 -13.43
C CYS A 151 4.13 11.97 -14.78
#